data_7ec2c0da6f7c53ba1e68a64d768e9456
#
_entry.id   7ec2c0da6f7c53ba1e68a64d768e9456
#
_cell.length_a   1.000
_cell.length_b   1.000
_cell.length_c   1.000
_cell.angle_alpha   90.00
_cell.angle_beta   90.00
_cell.angle_gamma   90.00
#
_symmetry.space_group_name_H-M   'P 1'
#
loop_
_entity.id
_entity.type
_entity.pdbx_description
1 polymer ?
#
loop_
_entity_poly.entity_id
_entity_poly.type
_entity_poly.pdbx_seq_one_letter_code
_entity_poly.pdbx_strand_id
1 'polypeptide(L)'
;MKVFEFFNTYLSPQWEIYIQPHLNGLRPDFVLLNPNVGIAVFEVKDWDLSAMRYGVDKREGKPPLLWGESGGKRFSLQSQNPVEKVQVYRNEIFSIYCPRLKKNGGFAAVTAGVIFPFCPERQLFELLGPCLEYRGMDKYPQCNPVSGLESFFNGDILKIFPQAARGSSFVMSPIQAMDLRNWLIEPDVSASQRDSIGLDKEQLAYVNTRTQSGYRRIRGAAGSGKSLVLAARASELLKMGSKVLVVTFNITLLHYLMDIAVRYPGSTGRSRKDITWLNFHAWCRRICMENDADEEYRQLWSRGDTQTVLNYDLPALISYILDNSENIELYDAVLVDEGQDFLPGWWSVLRKICKPGGEMLLVADATQDIYGTASSWTDEAMIGAGFSGKWAELEVNYRMPATALEMAANFASKYLPESLRIVPRLSQIDMTLEPCYLRWVQHTGVDDAQLCCDEILGLFTRAGSVGLSMADVTFLCDVKSIGYEVVKRLGVKGIRCVHTYDPDEKESRRQKVGFYMGDARVKATTLHSFKGWEARILVIYIERGTTPQALSLLYTGLTRIKRHIDGSFLTVISKDTQLKMYGETWPDFVEI
;
A
#
# COMPACT_ATOMS: atom_id res chain seq x y z
N MET A 1 0.62 -18.19 17.93
CA MET A 1 -0.27 -18.58 19.05
C MET A 1 0.43 -18.51 20.41
N LYS A 2 1.54 -19.20 20.69
CA LYS A 2 2.24 -19.18 22.00
C LYS A 2 2.57 -17.78 22.55
N VAL A 3 3.01 -16.83 21.71
CA VAL A 3 3.34 -15.47 22.16
C VAL A 3 2.08 -14.67 22.56
N PHE A 4 0.97 -14.89 21.87
CA PHE A 4 -0.32 -14.30 22.27
C PHE A 4 -0.80 -14.83 23.61
N GLU A 5 -0.77 -16.15 23.80
CA GLU A 5 -1.14 -16.82 25.06
C GLU A 5 -0.28 -16.30 26.22
N PHE A 6 1.02 -16.11 25.97
CA PHE A 6 1.94 -15.53 26.93
C PHE A 6 1.51 -14.10 27.33
N PHE A 7 1.32 -13.21 26.36
CA PHE A 7 0.88 -11.84 26.66
C PHE A 7 -0.48 -11.81 27.34
N ASN A 8 -1.43 -12.61 26.90
CA ASN A 8 -2.76 -12.70 27.51
C ASN A 8 -2.74 -13.22 28.94
N THR A 9 -1.74 -14.03 29.30
CA THR A 9 -1.59 -14.59 30.65
C THR A 9 -0.89 -13.65 31.61
N TYR A 10 0.15 -12.93 31.15
CA TYR A 10 1.06 -12.21 32.05
C TYR A 10 0.91 -10.69 32.00
N LEU A 11 0.18 -10.13 31.01
CA LEU A 11 -0.10 -8.69 30.99
C LEU A 11 -1.33 -8.34 31.83
N SER A 12 -1.30 -7.15 32.44
CA SER A 12 -2.49 -6.65 33.14
C SER A 12 -3.61 -6.36 32.12
N PRO A 13 -4.90 -6.44 32.53
CA PRO A 13 -6.05 -6.17 31.66
C PRO A 13 -6.12 -4.74 31.10
N GLN A 14 -5.24 -3.85 31.55
CA GLN A 14 -5.16 -2.47 31.04
C GLN A 14 -4.37 -2.39 29.72
N TRP A 15 -3.69 -3.46 29.30
CA TRP A 15 -3.00 -3.54 28.03
C TRP A 15 -3.91 -4.11 26.95
N GLU A 16 -4.05 -3.37 25.88
CA GLU A 16 -4.69 -3.81 24.64
C GLU A 16 -3.67 -4.57 23.81
N ILE A 17 -4.06 -5.72 23.26
CA ILE A 17 -3.19 -6.58 22.44
C ILE A 17 -3.72 -6.59 21.02
N TYR A 18 -2.94 -6.08 20.09
CA TYR A 18 -3.22 -6.10 18.66
C TYR A 18 -2.30 -7.09 17.97
N ILE A 19 -2.87 -8.08 17.30
CA ILE A 19 -2.14 -9.14 16.60
C ILE A 19 -2.07 -8.80 15.13
N GLN A 20 -0.85 -8.70 14.59
CA GLN A 20 -0.58 -8.38 13.20
C GLN A 20 -1.42 -7.21 12.65
N PRO A 21 -1.49 -6.09 13.38
CA PRO A 21 -2.30 -4.96 12.95
C PRO A 21 -1.79 -4.37 11.64
N HIS A 22 -2.71 -3.73 10.94
CA HIS A 22 -2.37 -2.94 9.76
C HIS A 22 -1.80 -1.59 10.19
N LEU A 23 -0.53 -1.36 9.93
CA LEU A 23 0.10 -0.06 10.04
C LEU A 23 0.61 0.37 8.66
N ASN A 24 -0.32 0.62 7.76
CA ASN A 24 -0.08 1.18 6.42
C ASN A 24 1.21 0.66 5.72
N GLY A 25 1.30 -0.62 5.52
CA GLY A 25 2.46 -1.27 4.91
C GLY A 25 3.39 -1.97 5.87
N LEU A 26 3.32 -1.61 7.12
CA LEU A 26 4.04 -2.31 8.17
C LEU A 26 3.12 -3.36 8.80
N ARG A 27 3.74 -4.45 9.27
CA ARG A 27 3.03 -5.53 9.93
C ARG A 27 3.87 -6.03 11.08
N PRO A 28 3.86 -5.31 12.18
CA PRO A 28 4.40 -5.86 13.42
C PRO A 28 3.58 -7.09 13.83
N ASP A 29 4.23 -8.08 14.40
CA ASP A 29 3.52 -9.27 14.87
C ASP A 29 2.61 -8.93 16.06
N PHE A 30 3.05 -8.02 16.94
CA PHE A 30 2.25 -7.51 18.04
C PHE A 30 2.42 -6.01 18.22
N VAL A 31 1.32 -5.32 18.52
CA VAL A 31 1.31 -4.00 19.13
C VAL A 31 0.56 -4.08 20.43
N LEU A 32 1.19 -3.62 21.52
CA LEU A 32 0.59 -3.51 22.83
C LEU A 32 0.37 -2.04 23.14
N LEU A 33 -0.81 -1.67 23.62
CA LEU A 33 -1.18 -0.30 23.92
C LEU A 33 -1.76 -0.20 25.33
N ASN A 34 -1.20 0.69 26.14
CA ASN A 34 -1.83 1.12 27.37
C ASN A 34 -1.93 2.65 27.37
N PRO A 35 -3.16 3.22 27.46
CA PRO A 35 -3.39 4.66 27.36
C PRO A 35 -2.63 5.49 28.38
N ASN A 36 -2.26 4.91 29.52
CA ASN A 36 -1.61 5.62 30.60
C ASN A 36 -0.11 5.32 30.70
N VAL A 37 0.39 4.31 30.00
CA VAL A 37 1.78 3.83 30.16
C VAL A 37 2.59 4.04 28.89
N GLY A 38 2.13 3.51 27.75
CA GLY A 38 2.90 3.56 26.53
C GLY A 38 2.45 2.58 25.46
N ILE A 39 3.33 2.39 24.49
CA ILE A 39 3.14 1.54 23.32
C ILE A 39 4.32 0.56 23.25
N ALA A 40 4.06 -0.69 22.93
CA ALA A 40 5.12 -1.62 22.58
C ALA A 40 4.84 -2.27 21.21
N VAL A 41 5.89 -2.44 20.43
CA VAL A 41 5.83 -3.13 19.14
C VAL A 41 6.84 -4.27 19.15
N PHE A 42 6.40 -5.44 18.71
CA PHE A 42 7.23 -6.63 18.70
C PHE A 42 7.24 -7.31 17.33
N GLU A 43 8.44 -7.72 16.92
CA GLU A 43 8.66 -8.66 15.82
C GLU A 43 8.99 -10.03 16.42
N VAL A 44 8.30 -11.06 15.99
CA VAL A 44 8.50 -12.44 16.42
C VAL A 44 9.18 -13.23 15.32
N LYS A 45 10.20 -13.99 15.65
CA LYS A 45 10.89 -14.89 14.73
C LYS A 45 10.82 -16.32 15.21
N ASP A 46 10.37 -17.20 14.34
CA ASP A 46 10.33 -18.64 14.54
C ASP A 46 11.62 -19.35 14.06
N TRP A 47 12.74 -18.61 14.00
CA TRP A 47 14.02 -19.18 13.62
C TRP A 47 14.47 -20.23 14.63
N ASP A 48 14.88 -21.36 14.10
CA ASP A 48 15.51 -22.42 14.87
C ASP A 48 17.02 -22.43 14.55
N LEU A 49 17.82 -21.90 15.49
CA LEU A 49 19.27 -21.79 15.32
C LEU A 49 19.97 -23.15 15.34
N SER A 50 19.26 -24.22 15.72
CA SER A 50 19.76 -25.59 15.67
C SER A 50 19.50 -26.27 14.32
N ALA A 51 18.41 -25.88 13.64
CA ALA A 51 18.03 -26.46 12.35
C ALA A 51 18.78 -25.84 11.17
N MET A 52 19.21 -24.58 11.29
CA MET A 52 19.94 -23.86 10.26
C MET A 52 21.01 -22.95 10.90
N ARG A 53 22.13 -22.80 10.22
CA ARG A 53 23.19 -21.91 10.69
C ARG A 53 22.85 -20.46 10.34
N TYR A 54 22.92 -19.59 11.34
CA TYR A 54 22.77 -18.14 11.20
C TYR A 54 24.06 -17.45 11.61
N GLY A 55 24.35 -16.30 11.04
CA GLY A 55 25.50 -15.53 11.42
C GLY A 55 25.37 -14.06 11.06
N VAL A 56 26.31 -13.25 11.58
CA VAL A 56 26.38 -11.83 11.36
C VAL A 56 27.81 -11.44 11.03
N ASP A 57 28.01 -10.76 9.93
CA ASP A 57 29.33 -10.25 9.51
C ASP A 57 29.40 -8.75 9.86
N LYS A 58 30.31 -8.37 10.76
CA LYS A 58 30.59 -6.95 11.07
C LYS A 58 31.33 -6.34 9.88
N ARG A 59 30.88 -5.15 9.47
CA ARG A 59 31.48 -4.39 8.35
C ARG A 59 31.81 -2.98 8.82
N GLU A 60 33.03 -2.53 8.51
CA GLU A 60 33.48 -1.21 8.91
C GLU A 60 32.69 -0.12 8.14
N GLY A 61 32.08 0.81 8.88
CA GLY A 61 31.28 1.90 8.32
C GLY A 61 29.94 1.51 7.66
N LYS A 62 29.61 0.22 7.59
CA LYS A 62 28.36 -0.30 6.98
C LYS A 62 27.50 -1.06 8.02
N PRO A 63 26.17 -1.18 7.78
CA PRO A 63 25.32 -2.03 8.62
C PRO A 63 25.81 -3.48 8.63
N PRO A 64 25.81 -4.18 9.77
CA PRO A 64 26.17 -5.59 9.85
C PRO A 64 25.30 -6.44 8.91
N LEU A 65 25.89 -7.40 8.23
CA LEU A 65 25.18 -8.29 7.33
C LEU A 65 24.70 -9.54 8.06
N LEU A 66 23.41 -9.68 8.19
CA LEU A 66 22.79 -10.88 8.76
C LEU A 66 22.56 -11.91 7.64
N TRP A 67 22.98 -13.15 7.85
CA TRP A 67 22.89 -14.22 6.87
C TRP A 67 22.42 -15.55 7.48
N GLY A 68 21.86 -16.39 6.63
CA GLY A 68 21.54 -17.79 6.92
C GLY A 68 22.29 -18.73 5.98
N GLU A 69 22.49 -19.99 6.39
CA GLU A 69 23.13 -21.02 5.58
C GLU A 69 22.28 -22.30 5.59
N SER A 70 21.89 -22.76 4.42
CA SER A 70 21.15 -24.00 4.24
C SER A 70 21.73 -24.77 3.06
N GLY A 71 21.96 -26.09 3.26
CA GLY A 71 22.54 -26.95 2.22
C GLY A 71 23.93 -26.50 1.74
N GLY A 72 24.74 -25.85 2.60
CA GLY A 72 26.07 -25.34 2.27
C GLY A 72 26.09 -24.01 1.47
N LYS A 73 24.92 -23.39 1.24
CA LYS A 73 24.80 -22.09 0.59
C LYS A 73 24.38 -21.01 1.57
N ARG A 74 25.13 -19.90 1.59
CA ARG A 74 24.78 -18.70 2.36
C ARG A 74 23.81 -17.82 1.56
N PHE A 75 22.87 -17.20 2.27
CA PHE A 75 21.94 -16.20 1.72
C PHE A 75 21.74 -15.05 2.71
N SER A 76 21.49 -13.87 2.18
CA SER A 76 21.30 -12.67 2.98
C SER A 76 19.92 -12.69 3.67
N LEU A 77 19.90 -12.31 4.96
CA LEU A 77 18.70 -12.10 5.76
C LEU A 77 18.47 -10.60 6.07
N GLN A 78 19.17 -9.71 5.37
CA GLN A 78 19.14 -8.28 5.68
C GLN A 78 17.74 -7.67 5.57
N SER A 79 16.95 -8.07 4.59
CA SER A 79 15.56 -7.63 4.44
C SER A 79 14.61 -8.16 5.53
N GLN A 80 15.02 -9.24 6.20
CA GLN A 80 14.27 -9.88 7.30
C GLN A 80 14.85 -9.57 8.67
N ASN A 81 15.88 -8.71 8.75
CA ASN A 81 16.53 -8.35 10.00
C ASN A 81 15.52 -7.79 11.01
N PRO A 82 15.24 -8.47 12.13
CA PRO A 82 14.21 -8.06 13.07
C PRO A 82 14.55 -6.75 13.81
N VAL A 83 15.83 -6.47 14.02
CA VAL A 83 16.30 -5.21 14.63
C VAL A 83 15.95 -4.02 13.74
N GLU A 84 16.19 -4.15 12.41
CA GLU A 84 15.83 -3.11 11.45
C GLU A 84 14.31 -2.91 11.37
N LYS A 85 13.55 -4.00 11.39
CA LYS A 85 12.08 -3.94 11.33
C LYS A 85 11.48 -3.21 12.53
N VAL A 86 11.85 -3.60 13.76
CA VAL A 86 11.29 -2.95 14.96
C VAL A 86 11.70 -1.50 15.08
N GLN A 87 12.88 -1.14 14.58
CA GLN A 87 13.31 0.26 14.49
C GLN A 87 12.41 1.06 13.53
N VAL A 88 12.08 0.49 12.36
CA VAL A 88 11.15 1.10 11.41
C VAL A 88 9.77 1.26 12.06
N TYR A 89 9.22 0.20 12.68
CA TYR A 89 7.92 0.26 13.35
C TYR A 89 7.85 1.37 14.40
N ARG A 90 8.87 1.46 15.28
CA ARG A 90 8.94 2.50 16.31
C ARG A 90 8.99 3.90 15.70
N ASN A 91 9.81 4.10 14.67
CA ASN A 91 9.96 5.40 14.02
C ASN A 91 8.65 5.83 13.34
N GLU A 92 7.94 4.91 12.71
CA GLU A 92 6.65 5.20 12.08
C GLU A 92 5.56 5.49 13.12
N ILE A 93 5.47 4.69 14.20
CA ILE A 93 4.55 4.95 15.31
C ILE A 93 4.79 6.36 15.88
N PHE A 94 6.03 6.69 16.15
CA PHE A 94 6.41 7.98 16.73
C PHE A 94 6.20 9.16 15.77
N SER A 95 6.46 8.98 14.48
CA SER A 95 6.48 10.08 13.51
C SER A 95 5.15 10.29 12.79
N ILE A 96 4.39 9.21 12.56
CA ILE A 96 3.18 9.22 11.72
C ILE A 96 1.93 8.89 12.52
N TYR A 97 1.97 7.77 13.25
CA TYR A 97 0.75 7.26 13.90
C TYR A 97 0.43 7.96 15.23
N CYS A 98 1.45 8.42 15.95
CA CYS A 98 1.30 9.18 17.19
C CYS A 98 2.15 10.45 17.18
N PRO A 99 1.93 11.40 16.26
CA PRO A 99 2.79 12.58 16.10
C PRO A 99 2.81 13.48 17.33
N ARG A 100 1.82 13.36 18.21
CA ARG A 100 1.78 14.10 19.49
C ARG A 100 2.86 13.64 20.48
N LEU A 101 3.32 12.40 20.39
CA LEU A 101 4.46 11.92 21.21
C LEU A 101 5.73 12.70 20.93
N LYS A 102 5.94 13.14 19.69
CA LYS A 102 7.10 13.94 19.28
C LYS A 102 7.19 15.28 20.01
N LYS A 103 6.05 15.92 20.26
CA LYS A 103 5.99 17.23 20.95
C LYS A 103 6.40 17.13 22.42
N ASN A 104 6.22 15.97 23.02
CA ASN A 104 6.46 15.75 24.46
C ASN A 104 7.76 14.99 24.73
N GLY A 105 8.65 14.83 23.73
CA GLY A 105 9.88 14.03 23.91
C GLY A 105 9.63 12.54 24.16
N GLY A 106 8.44 12.04 23.77
CA GLY A 106 7.92 10.73 24.16
C GLY A 106 8.48 9.52 23.42
N PHE A 107 9.67 9.59 22.82
CA PHE A 107 10.28 8.43 22.15
C PHE A 107 10.43 7.22 23.09
N ALA A 108 10.73 7.46 24.36
CA ALA A 108 10.84 6.41 25.39
C ALA A 108 9.48 5.76 25.75
N ALA A 109 8.35 6.33 25.33
CA ALA A 109 7.04 5.72 25.49
C ALA A 109 6.79 4.57 24.49
N VAL A 110 7.66 4.38 23.50
CA VAL A 110 7.54 3.33 22.49
C VAL A 110 8.65 2.30 22.67
N THR A 111 8.31 1.13 23.19
CA THR A 111 9.19 -0.04 23.25
C THR A 111 9.19 -0.76 21.91
N ALA A 112 10.38 -1.13 21.41
CA ALA A 112 10.55 -1.89 20.18
C ALA A 112 11.36 -3.16 20.46
N GLY A 113 10.67 -4.29 20.60
CA GLY A 113 11.25 -5.54 21.05
C GLY A 113 11.26 -6.63 19.98
N VAL A 114 12.19 -7.57 20.13
CA VAL A 114 12.32 -8.76 19.27
C VAL A 114 12.17 -10.01 20.13
N ILE A 115 11.35 -10.97 19.65
CA ILE A 115 11.02 -12.19 20.38
C ILE A 115 11.37 -13.42 19.53
N PHE A 116 12.14 -14.33 20.13
CA PHE A 116 12.52 -15.62 19.54
C PHE A 116 12.11 -16.78 20.47
N PRO A 117 10.88 -17.28 20.38
CA PRO A 117 10.35 -18.24 21.35
C PRO A 117 11.09 -19.59 21.39
N PHE A 118 11.92 -19.88 20.41
CA PHE A 118 12.59 -21.16 20.23
C PHE A 118 14.12 -21.08 20.29
N CYS A 119 14.68 -19.88 20.47
CA CYS A 119 16.13 -19.70 20.47
C CYS A 119 16.66 -19.35 21.87
N PRO A 120 17.79 -19.96 22.32
CA PRO A 120 18.46 -19.56 23.55
C PRO A 120 18.92 -18.08 23.52
N GLU A 121 18.70 -17.35 24.62
CA GLU A 121 18.99 -15.91 24.70
C GLU A 121 20.46 -15.59 24.41
N ARG A 122 21.39 -16.41 24.89
CA ARG A 122 22.81 -16.22 24.65
C ARG A 122 23.15 -16.17 23.15
N GLN A 123 22.61 -17.11 22.39
CA GLN A 123 22.84 -17.19 20.94
C GLN A 123 22.20 -16.01 20.22
N LEU A 124 21.05 -15.53 20.69
CA LEU A 124 20.40 -14.34 20.13
C LEU A 124 21.23 -13.08 20.32
N PHE A 125 21.83 -12.87 21.51
CA PHE A 125 22.69 -11.74 21.74
C PHE A 125 23.99 -11.79 20.92
N GLU A 126 24.56 -12.99 20.73
CA GLU A 126 25.71 -13.18 19.84
C GLU A 126 25.35 -12.83 18.38
N LEU A 127 24.15 -13.21 17.92
CA LEU A 127 23.69 -12.98 16.55
C LEU A 127 23.25 -11.53 16.30
N LEU A 128 22.43 -10.95 17.19
CA LEU A 128 21.80 -9.64 16.97
C LEU A 128 22.58 -8.48 17.60
N GLY A 129 23.52 -8.76 18.53
CA GLY A 129 24.31 -7.76 19.23
C GLY A 129 24.97 -6.74 18.30
N PRO A 130 25.67 -7.16 17.23
CA PRO A 130 26.25 -6.21 16.28
C PRO A 130 25.24 -5.30 15.59
N CYS A 131 24.02 -5.78 15.31
CA CYS A 131 22.95 -4.97 14.72
C CYS A 131 22.39 -3.95 15.73
N LEU A 132 22.24 -4.35 16.99
CA LEU A 132 21.80 -3.46 18.07
C LEU A 132 22.84 -2.36 18.34
N GLU A 133 24.13 -2.72 18.43
CA GLU A 133 25.26 -1.79 18.57
C GLU A 133 25.29 -0.76 17.43
N TYR A 134 25.18 -1.21 16.20
CA TYR A 134 25.19 -0.33 15.04
C TYR A 134 24.06 0.70 15.06
N ARG A 135 22.88 0.33 15.60
CA ARG A 135 21.73 1.23 15.76
C ARG A 135 21.70 1.99 17.09
N GLY A 136 22.66 1.74 17.98
CA GLY A 136 22.68 2.33 19.32
C GLY A 136 21.52 1.89 20.21
N MET A 137 20.90 0.77 19.89
CA MET A 137 19.76 0.20 20.61
C MET A 137 20.21 -0.55 21.88
N ASP A 138 21.43 -1.03 21.90
CA ASP A 138 22.12 -1.66 23.03
C ASP A 138 22.22 -0.75 24.25
N LYS A 139 22.28 0.58 24.04
CA LYS A 139 22.35 1.60 25.11
C LYS A 139 21.07 1.71 25.94
N TYR A 140 19.95 1.24 25.38
CA TYR A 140 18.62 1.36 26.01
C TYR A 140 17.87 0.02 25.95
N PRO A 141 18.37 -1.04 26.61
CA PRO A 141 17.77 -2.38 26.52
C PRO A 141 16.32 -2.42 27.03
N GLN A 142 15.96 -1.54 27.98
CA GLN A 142 14.59 -1.42 28.46
C GLN A 142 13.59 -0.91 27.41
N CYS A 143 14.09 -0.22 26.38
CA CYS A 143 13.27 0.22 25.25
C CYS A 143 13.41 -0.68 24.02
N ASN A 144 14.41 -1.56 24.01
CA ASN A 144 14.75 -2.46 22.91
C ASN A 144 15.01 -3.89 23.41
N PRO A 145 14.03 -4.53 24.08
CA PRO A 145 14.23 -5.86 24.62
C PRO A 145 14.43 -6.89 23.49
N VAL A 146 15.37 -7.81 23.73
CA VAL A 146 15.55 -9.03 22.93
C VAL A 146 15.33 -10.21 23.86
N SER A 147 14.39 -11.07 23.54
CA SER A 147 13.94 -12.15 24.42
C SER A 147 13.95 -13.48 23.69
N GLY A 148 14.40 -14.52 24.38
CA GLY A 148 14.53 -15.86 23.88
C GLY A 148 13.68 -16.88 24.65
N LEU A 149 14.04 -18.14 24.44
CA LEU A 149 13.35 -19.30 25.01
C LEU A 149 13.24 -19.24 26.54
N GLU A 150 14.31 -18.82 27.22
CA GLU A 150 14.39 -18.82 28.69
C GLU A 150 13.36 -17.87 29.31
N SER A 151 13.23 -16.64 28.75
CA SER A 151 12.24 -15.68 29.23
C SER A 151 10.81 -16.18 29.08
N PHE A 152 10.53 -16.87 27.98
CA PHE A 152 9.21 -17.49 27.75
C PHE A 152 8.94 -18.66 28.69
N PHE A 153 9.91 -19.56 28.83
CA PHE A 153 9.76 -20.73 29.67
C PHE A 153 9.55 -20.37 31.15
N ASN A 154 10.24 -19.33 31.62
CA ASN A 154 10.16 -18.89 33.00
C ASN A 154 8.95 -17.95 33.27
N GLY A 155 8.18 -17.57 32.26
CA GLY A 155 7.07 -16.62 32.42
C GLY A 155 7.53 -15.19 32.76
N ASP A 156 8.77 -14.81 32.40
CA ASP A 156 9.38 -13.55 32.80
C ASP A 156 8.94 -12.41 31.88
N ILE A 157 7.73 -11.90 32.12
CA ILE A 157 7.15 -10.79 31.33
C ILE A 157 8.03 -9.53 31.39
N LEU A 158 8.75 -9.26 32.49
CA LEU A 158 9.56 -8.05 32.63
C LEU A 158 10.84 -8.10 31.81
N LYS A 159 11.36 -9.27 31.48
CA LYS A 159 12.45 -9.39 30.51
C LYS A 159 11.97 -9.17 29.07
N ILE A 160 10.79 -9.72 28.73
CA ILE A 160 10.20 -9.58 27.40
C ILE A 160 9.69 -8.16 27.17
N PHE A 161 9.03 -7.60 28.19
CA PHE A 161 8.45 -6.27 28.14
C PHE A 161 8.69 -5.52 29.47
N PRO A 162 9.82 -4.82 29.62
CA PRO A 162 10.19 -4.14 30.87
C PRO A 162 9.19 -3.12 31.38
N GLN A 163 8.35 -2.57 30.49
CA GLN A 163 7.32 -1.59 30.86
C GLN A 163 5.98 -2.20 31.29
N ALA A 164 5.82 -3.52 31.23
CA ALA A 164 4.57 -4.22 31.54
C ALA A 164 4.01 -3.92 32.93
N ALA A 165 4.89 -3.71 33.92
CA ALA A 165 4.51 -3.42 35.31
C ALA A 165 4.31 -1.93 35.63
N ARG A 166 4.51 -1.01 34.66
CA ARG A 166 4.31 0.42 34.90
C ARG A 166 2.83 0.76 35.00
N GLY A 167 2.48 1.60 35.97
CA GLY A 167 1.10 2.09 36.13
C GLY A 167 0.80 3.38 35.38
N SER A 168 1.83 4.20 35.08
CA SER A 168 1.66 5.48 34.39
C SER A 168 2.95 5.95 33.72
N SER A 169 2.78 6.92 32.81
CA SER A 169 3.84 7.63 32.11
C SER A 169 3.51 9.11 32.02
N PHE A 170 4.51 9.98 32.07
CA PHE A 170 4.33 11.42 31.89
C PHE A 170 4.12 11.85 30.44
N VAL A 171 4.39 10.98 29.49
CA VAL A 171 4.36 11.29 28.04
C VAL A 171 3.22 10.61 27.31
N MET A 172 2.53 9.65 27.94
CA MET A 172 1.41 8.93 27.37
C MET A 172 0.10 9.40 27.99
N SER A 173 -0.93 9.52 27.17
CA SER A 173 -2.29 9.88 27.61
C SER A 173 -3.33 9.22 26.70
N PRO A 174 -4.61 9.20 27.10
CA PRO A 174 -5.68 8.68 26.28
C PRO A 174 -5.78 9.31 24.88
N ILE A 175 -5.31 10.56 24.72
CA ILE A 175 -5.30 11.25 23.42
C ILE A 175 -4.28 10.64 22.46
N GLN A 176 -3.05 10.37 22.93
CA GLN A 176 -2.03 9.68 22.13
C GLN A 176 -2.46 8.23 21.82
N ALA A 177 -3.09 7.56 22.80
CA ALA A 177 -3.64 6.23 22.57
C ALA A 177 -4.72 6.23 21.47
N MET A 178 -5.58 7.23 21.45
CA MET A 178 -6.60 7.40 20.41
C MET A 178 -5.96 7.61 19.03
N ASP A 179 -4.87 8.40 18.95
CA ASP A 179 -4.15 8.56 17.70
C ASP A 179 -3.71 7.20 17.12
N LEU A 180 -3.14 6.33 17.95
CA LEU A 180 -2.71 5.00 17.51
C LEU A 180 -3.88 4.06 17.23
N ARG A 181 -4.92 4.05 18.07
CA ARG A 181 -6.09 3.19 17.89
C ARG A 181 -6.76 3.40 16.54
N ASN A 182 -6.80 4.65 16.05
CA ASN A 182 -7.36 4.97 14.73
C ASN A 182 -6.63 4.25 13.58
N TRP A 183 -5.41 3.77 13.82
CA TRP A 183 -4.64 2.99 12.86
C TRP A 183 -4.69 1.48 13.12
N LEU A 184 -4.89 1.07 14.37
CA LEU A 184 -4.87 -0.35 14.77
C LEU A 184 -6.24 -1.03 14.64
N ILE A 185 -7.33 -0.27 14.87
CA ILE A 185 -8.70 -0.75 14.72
C ILE A 185 -9.14 -0.42 13.29
N GLU A 186 -9.46 -1.45 12.55
CA GLU A 186 -10.02 -1.32 11.23
C GLU A 186 -11.38 -0.60 11.31
N PRO A 187 -11.62 0.48 10.54
CA PRO A 187 -12.94 1.10 10.45
C PRO A 187 -13.99 0.10 9.95
N ASP A 188 -15.27 0.32 10.31
CA ASP A 188 -16.39 -0.53 9.88
C ASP A 188 -16.49 -0.63 8.36
N VAL A 189 -16.09 0.42 7.63
CA VAL A 189 -15.96 0.42 6.15
C VAL A 189 -15.00 -0.67 5.68
N SER A 190 -13.91 -0.93 6.41
CA SER A 190 -12.97 -2.01 6.09
C SER A 190 -13.52 -3.38 6.48
N ALA A 191 -14.42 -3.45 7.45
CA ALA A 191 -15.06 -4.71 7.85
C ALA A 191 -15.92 -5.30 6.71
N SER A 192 -16.59 -4.44 5.94
CA SER A 192 -17.37 -4.84 4.76
C SER A 192 -16.49 -5.40 3.62
N GLN A 193 -15.18 -5.11 3.64
CA GLN A 193 -14.23 -5.67 2.68
C GLN A 193 -13.85 -7.12 3.00
N ARG A 194 -14.31 -7.70 4.10
CA ARG A 194 -14.02 -9.10 4.50
C ARG A 194 -14.95 -10.11 3.88
N ASP A 195 -15.94 -9.68 3.15
CA ASP A 195 -16.81 -10.60 2.44
C ASP A 195 -16.02 -11.39 1.41
N SER A 196 -16.42 -12.65 1.24
CA SER A 196 -15.81 -13.52 0.25
C SER A 196 -15.88 -12.90 -1.14
N ILE A 197 -14.76 -12.90 -1.84
CA ILE A 197 -14.67 -12.32 -3.17
C ILE A 197 -15.31 -13.24 -4.20
N GLY A 198 -16.34 -12.78 -4.88
CA GLY A 198 -16.92 -13.44 -6.04
C GLY A 198 -16.12 -13.12 -7.32
N LEU A 199 -15.78 -14.13 -8.08
CA LEU A 199 -15.21 -14.01 -9.42
C LEU A 199 -16.22 -14.49 -10.46
N ASP A 200 -16.29 -13.81 -11.59
CA ASP A 200 -17.07 -14.30 -12.72
C ASP A 200 -16.35 -15.44 -13.46
N LYS A 201 -17.01 -16.02 -14.46
CA LYS A 201 -16.48 -17.16 -15.22
C LYS A 201 -15.20 -16.82 -15.99
N GLU A 202 -15.10 -15.61 -16.55
CA GLU A 202 -13.94 -15.17 -17.29
C GLU A 202 -12.76 -14.90 -16.37
N GLN A 203 -12.99 -14.20 -15.27
CA GLN A 203 -12.00 -13.97 -14.22
C GLN A 203 -11.48 -15.29 -13.65
N LEU A 204 -12.38 -16.24 -13.34
CA LEU A 204 -12.02 -17.58 -12.88
C LEU A 204 -11.19 -18.35 -13.92
N ALA A 205 -11.50 -18.22 -15.22
CA ALA A 205 -10.69 -18.83 -16.25
C ALA A 205 -9.25 -18.31 -16.23
N TYR A 206 -9.06 -16.99 -16.05
CA TYR A 206 -7.70 -16.42 -15.95
C TYR A 206 -6.98 -16.81 -14.65
N VAL A 207 -7.70 -16.97 -13.55
CA VAL A 207 -7.13 -17.41 -12.28
C VAL A 207 -6.68 -18.88 -12.36
N ASN A 208 -7.47 -19.76 -13.00
CA ASN A 208 -7.25 -21.21 -12.96
C ASN A 208 -6.39 -21.74 -14.11
N THR A 209 -6.08 -20.93 -15.11
CA THR A 209 -5.35 -21.37 -16.31
C THR A 209 -4.01 -20.67 -16.43
N ARG A 210 -3.12 -21.31 -17.19
CA ARG A 210 -1.82 -20.79 -17.60
C ARG A 210 -1.72 -20.80 -19.12
N THR A 211 -1.04 -19.82 -19.71
CA THR A 211 -0.70 -19.86 -21.13
C THR A 211 0.39 -20.89 -21.41
N GLN A 212 0.50 -21.35 -22.64
CA GLN A 212 1.53 -22.33 -23.02
C GLN A 212 2.95 -21.79 -22.79
N SER A 213 3.19 -20.50 -23.06
CA SER A 213 4.47 -19.85 -22.80
C SER A 213 4.74 -19.55 -21.32
N GLY A 214 3.71 -19.62 -20.45
CA GLY A 214 3.75 -19.14 -19.07
C GLY A 214 3.59 -17.62 -18.92
N TYR A 215 3.55 -16.87 -20.04
CA TYR A 215 3.45 -15.40 -20.04
C TYR A 215 2.05 -14.97 -20.45
N ARG A 216 1.37 -14.24 -19.59
CA ARG A 216 0.03 -13.69 -19.83
C ARG A 216 0.00 -12.20 -19.61
N ARG A 217 -0.69 -11.48 -20.48
CA ARG A 217 -1.02 -10.07 -20.33
C ARG A 217 -2.52 -9.88 -20.36
N ILE A 218 -3.06 -9.16 -19.38
CA ILE A 218 -4.49 -8.89 -19.24
C ILE A 218 -4.69 -7.39 -19.25
N ARG A 219 -5.61 -6.88 -20.06
CA ARG A 219 -6.04 -5.49 -20.03
C ARG A 219 -7.53 -5.40 -19.72
N GLY A 220 -7.94 -4.26 -19.23
CA GLY A 220 -9.34 -3.96 -18.95
C GLY A 220 -9.50 -2.55 -18.42
N ALA A 221 -10.70 -2.01 -18.47
CA ALA A 221 -10.99 -0.71 -17.89
C ALA A 221 -10.90 -0.73 -16.35
N ALA A 222 -10.92 0.46 -15.76
CA ALA A 222 -11.03 0.59 -14.31
C ALA A 222 -12.24 -0.18 -13.79
N GLY A 223 -12.08 -0.91 -12.68
CA GLY A 223 -13.17 -1.67 -12.08
C GLY A 223 -13.51 -3.02 -12.72
N SER A 224 -12.75 -3.48 -13.73
CA SER A 224 -12.97 -4.78 -14.37
C SER A 224 -12.40 -5.98 -13.59
N GLY A 225 -11.77 -5.76 -12.44
CA GLY A 225 -11.26 -6.84 -11.59
C GLY A 225 -9.86 -7.34 -11.95
N LYS A 226 -9.04 -6.58 -12.68
CA LYS A 226 -7.65 -6.93 -13.01
C LYS A 226 -6.82 -7.33 -11.80
N SER A 227 -6.76 -6.43 -10.80
CA SER A 227 -6.04 -6.66 -9.55
C SER A 227 -6.62 -7.84 -8.75
N LEU A 228 -7.94 -8.07 -8.88
CA LEU A 228 -8.64 -9.20 -8.30
C LEU A 228 -8.16 -10.52 -8.92
N VAL A 229 -8.11 -10.60 -10.25
CA VAL A 229 -7.59 -11.78 -10.96
C VAL A 229 -6.13 -12.02 -10.61
N LEU A 230 -5.30 -10.98 -10.56
CA LEU A 230 -3.88 -11.10 -10.22
C LEU A 230 -3.67 -11.65 -8.81
N ALA A 231 -4.35 -11.07 -7.80
CA ALA A 231 -4.18 -11.49 -6.42
C ALA A 231 -4.77 -12.89 -6.15
N ALA A 232 -5.89 -13.25 -6.80
CA ALA A 232 -6.46 -14.58 -6.77
C ALA A 232 -5.51 -15.61 -7.43
N ARG A 233 -4.91 -15.26 -8.59
CA ARG A 233 -3.89 -16.12 -9.24
C ARG A 233 -2.68 -16.34 -8.36
N ALA A 234 -2.21 -15.31 -7.65
CA ALA A 234 -1.11 -15.45 -6.69
C ALA A 234 -1.43 -16.47 -5.60
N SER A 235 -2.67 -16.47 -5.07
CA SER A 235 -3.12 -17.44 -4.07
C SER A 235 -3.21 -18.85 -4.63
N GLU A 236 -3.71 -19.04 -5.86
CA GLU A 236 -3.74 -20.37 -6.49
C GLU A 236 -2.33 -20.92 -6.75
N LEU A 237 -1.41 -20.10 -7.21
CA LEU A 237 -0.01 -20.49 -7.42
C LEU A 237 0.66 -20.89 -6.09
N LEU A 238 0.42 -20.13 -5.01
CA LEU A 238 0.90 -20.51 -3.69
C LEU A 238 0.35 -21.87 -3.23
N LYS A 239 -0.94 -22.13 -3.46
CA LYS A 239 -1.59 -23.40 -3.15
C LYS A 239 -0.97 -24.58 -3.91
N MET A 240 -0.47 -24.32 -5.12
CA MET A 240 0.29 -25.29 -5.93
C MET A 240 1.76 -25.46 -5.45
N GLY A 241 2.16 -24.77 -4.40
CA GLY A 241 3.52 -24.82 -3.85
C GLY A 241 4.51 -23.91 -4.56
N SER A 242 4.05 -23.01 -5.42
CA SER A 242 4.90 -22.08 -6.16
C SER A 242 5.38 -20.95 -5.27
N LYS A 243 6.63 -20.53 -5.45
CA LYS A 243 7.20 -19.32 -4.85
C LYS A 243 6.80 -18.13 -5.72
N VAL A 244 6.00 -17.23 -5.16
CA VAL A 244 5.35 -16.14 -5.90
C VAL A 244 5.88 -14.78 -5.45
N LEU A 245 6.19 -13.92 -6.42
CA LEU A 245 6.45 -12.50 -6.23
C LEU A 245 5.32 -11.68 -6.88
N VAL A 246 4.73 -10.78 -6.12
CA VAL A 246 3.78 -9.78 -6.63
C VAL A 246 4.44 -8.40 -6.56
N VAL A 247 4.48 -7.72 -7.70
CA VAL A 247 5.08 -6.39 -7.84
C VAL A 247 4.03 -5.39 -8.32
N THR A 248 4.00 -4.21 -7.70
CA THR A 248 3.20 -3.08 -8.15
C THR A 248 4.02 -1.80 -8.16
N PHE A 249 3.56 -0.79 -8.88
CA PHE A 249 4.20 0.53 -8.83
C PHE A 249 3.85 1.26 -7.53
N ASN A 250 2.59 1.25 -7.14
CA ASN A 250 2.09 2.01 -6.01
C ASN A 250 2.16 1.22 -4.70
N ILE A 251 2.93 1.73 -3.75
CA ILE A 251 3.10 1.15 -2.41
C ILE A 251 1.77 0.88 -1.71
N THR A 252 0.82 1.79 -1.85
CA THR A 252 -0.47 1.71 -1.15
C THR A 252 -1.32 0.53 -1.62
N LEU A 253 -1.17 0.09 -2.87
CA LEU A 253 -1.92 -1.02 -3.45
C LEU A 253 -1.53 -2.39 -2.92
N LEU A 254 -0.33 -2.56 -2.38
CA LEU A 254 0.12 -3.85 -1.86
C LEU A 254 -0.83 -4.41 -0.82
N HIS A 255 -1.33 -3.55 0.08
CA HIS A 255 -2.28 -3.98 1.12
C HIS A 255 -3.62 -4.41 0.55
N TYR A 256 -4.08 -3.72 -0.46
CA TYR A 256 -5.30 -4.08 -1.18
C TYR A 256 -5.15 -5.46 -1.85
N LEU A 257 -4.05 -5.69 -2.55
CA LEU A 257 -3.76 -6.98 -3.20
C LEU A 257 -3.61 -8.13 -2.19
N MET A 258 -2.92 -7.89 -1.08
CA MET A 258 -2.78 -8.85 0.02
C MET A 258 -4.15 -9.22 0.60
N ASP A 259 -5.02 -8.24 0.82
CA ASP A 259 -6.35 -8.44 1.34
C ASP A 259 -7.20 -9.30 0.39
N ILE A 260 -7.18 -9.00 -0.90
CA ILE A 260 -7.83 -9.81 -1.93
C ILE A 260 -7.31 -11.25 -1.89
N ALA A 261 -5.99 -11.44 -1.86
CA ALA A 261 -5.38 -12.77 -1.88
C ALA A 261 -5.77 -13.62 -0.66
N VAL A 262 -5.94 -13.00 0.50
CA VAL A 262 -6.41 -13.69 1.73
C VAL A 262 -7.88 -14.03 1.65
N ARG A 263 -8.71 -13.15 1.08
CA ARG A 263 -10.17 -13.30 0.98
C ARG A 263 -10.61 -14.21 -0.17
N TYR A 264 -9.71 -14.54 -1.07
CA TYR A 264 -10.02 -15.43 -2.19
C TYR A 264 -10.47 -16.81 -1.69
N PRO A 265 -11.63 -17.33 -2.15
CA PRO A 265 -12.11 -18.65 -1.76
C PRO A 265 -11.13 -19.75 -2.22
N GLY A 266 -10.51 -20.43 -1.34
CA GLY A 266 -9.44 -21.39 -1.64
C GLY A 266 -8.06 -20.94 -1.22
N SER A 267 -7.92 -19.71 -0.72
CA SER A 267 -6.71 -19.28 -0.04
C SER A 267 -6.36 -20.21 1.12
N THR A 268 -5.08 -20.49 1.28
CA THR A 268 -4.56 -21.29 2.41
C THR A 268 -4.53 -20.51 3.73
N GLY A 269 -4.98 -19.24 3.74
CA GLY A 269 -4.79 -18.31 4.85
C GLY A 269 -3.35 -17.82 5.03
N ARG A 270 -2.41 -18.35 4.25
CA ARG A 270 -0.98 -18.00 4.28
C ARG A 270 -0.55 -17.04 3.18
N SER A 271 -1.44 -16.71 2.23
CA SER A 271 -1.14 -15.87 1.05
C SER A 271 -0.44 -14.57 1.40
N ARG A 272 -0.73 -14.01 2.57
CA ARG A 272 -0.10 -12.78 3.02
C ARG A 272 1.36 -12.95 3.44
N LYS A 273 1.70 -14.07 4.08
CA LYS A 273 3.04 -14.33 4.63
C LYS A 273 3.95 -15.00 3.61
N ASP A 274 3.41 -15.93 2.83
CA ASP A 274 4.19 -16.84 1.99
C ASP A 274 4.34 -16.35 0.55
N ILE A 275 3.57 -15.31 0.13
CA ILE A 275 3.79 -14.57 -1.11
C ILE A 275 4.68 -13.35 -0.80
N THR A 276 5.65 -13.08 -1.66
CA THR A 276 6.47 -11.86 -1.59
C THR A 276 5.72 -10.70 -2.23
N TRP A 277 5.41 -9.66 -1.43
CA TRP A 277 4.67 -8.47 -1.87
C TRP A 277 5.57 -7.25 -1.80
N LEU A 278 5.91 -6.66 -2.94
CA LEU A 278 6.80 -5.49 -3.00
C LEU A 278 6.34 -4.50 -4.06
N ASN A 279 6.60 -3.21 -3.84
CA ASN A 279 6.63 -2.31 -4.98
C ASN A 279 7.98 -2.44 -5.69
N PHE A 280 8.04 -2.01 -6.95
CA PHE A 280 9.23 -2.16 -7.77
C PHE A 280 10.50 -1.57 -7.13
N HIS A 281 10.41 -0.36 -6.58
CA HIS A 281 11.57 0.30 -5.95
C HIS A 281 12.02 -0.40 -4.66
N ALA A 282 11.09 -0.89 -3.86
CA ALA A 282 11.41 -1.67 -2.66
C ALA A 282 12.06 -3.01 -3.03
N TRP A 283 11.61 -3.63 -4.13
CA TRP A 283 12.25 -4.82 -4.67
C TRP A 283 13.67 -4.53 -5.17
N CYS A 284 13.87 -3.47 -5.94
CA CYS A 284 15.21 -3.06 -6.38
C CYS A 284 16.14 -2.80 -5.18
N ARG A 285 15.67 -2.06 -4.18
CA ARG A 285 16.44 -1.81 -2.96
C ARG A 285 16.78 -3.11 -2.23
N ARG A 286 15.83 -4.04 -2.14
CA ARG A 286 16.06 -5.36 -1.55
C ARG A 286 17.17 -6.10 -2.28
N ILE A 287 17.14 -6.16 -3.62
CA ILE A 287 18.20 -6.80 -4.44
C ILE A 287 19.55 -6.15 -4.15
N CYS A 288 19.63 -4.81 -4.10
CA CYS A 288 20.89 -4.13 -3.77
C CYS A 288 21.38 -4.47 -2.36
N MET A 289 20.49 -4.46 -1.36
CA MET A 289 20.86 -4.78 0.03
C MET A 289 21.33 -6.22 0.20
N GLU A 290 20.68 -7.17 -0.45
CA GLU A 290 21.01 -8.60 -0.36
C GLU A 290 22.29 -8.96 -1.13
N ASN A 291 22.75 -8.08 -2.03
CA ASN A 291 23.97 -8.27 -2.82
C ASN A 291 25.05 -7.21 -2.54
N ASP A 292 25.01 -6.59 -1.37
CA ASP A 292 26.00 -5.62 -0.87
C ASP A 292 26.19 -4.37 -1.75
N ALA A 293 25.17 -3.98 -2.49
CA ALA A 293 25.14 -2.80 -3.38
C ALA A 293 24.25 -1.65 -2.84
N ASP A 294 24.09 -1.55 -1.51
CA ASP A 294 23.24 -0.49 -0.89
C ASP A 294 23.88 0.90 -1.05
N GLU A 295 25.21 0.99 -1.11
CA GLU A 295 25.92 2.26 -1.32
C GLU A 295 25.73 2.75 -2.77
N GLU A 296 25.87 1.89 -3.76
CA GLU A 296 25.62 2.19 -5.17
C GLU A 296 24.17 2.64 -5.37
N TYR A 297 23.22 1.95 -4.73
CA TYR A 297 21.81 2.37 -4.73
C TYR A 297 21.62 3.78 -4.17
N ARG A 298 22.26 4.14 -3.05
CA ARG A 298 22.16 5.49 -2.46
C ARG A 298 22.79 6.54 -3.36
N GLN A 299 23.93 6.23 -3.98
CA GLN A 299 24.63 7.15 -4.87
C GLN A 299 23.81 7.51 -6.11
N LEU A 300 22.99 6.60 -6.65
CA LEU A 300 22.07 6.91 -7.74
C LEU A 300 21.15 8.07 -7.38
N TRP A 301 20.57 8.05 -6.19
CA TRP A 301 19.62 9.07 -5.75
C TRP A 301 20.27 10.40 -5.35
N SER A 302 21.57 10.42 -5.11
CA SER A 302 22.31 11.65 -4.79
C SER A 302 22.63 12.51 -6.03
N ARG A 303 22.55 11.94 -7.23
CA ARG A 303 22.93 12.60 -8.50
C ARG A 303 21.87 13.54 -9.09
N GLY A 304 20.69 13.63 -8.51
CA GLY A 304 19.74 14.74 -8.72
C GLY A 304 18.70 14.58 -9.82
N ASP A 305 18.86 13.75 -10.84
CA ASP A 305 17.83 13.51 -11.86
C ASP A 305 17.07 12.20 -11.61
N THR A 306 15.97 12.34 -10.87
CA THR A 306 15.09 11.21 -10.53
C THR A 306 14.58 10.46 -11.78
N GLN A 307 14.31 11.17 -12.88
CA GLN A 307 13.76 10.55 -14.08
C GLN A 307 14.79 9.66 -14.78
N THR A 308 16.02 10.15 -14.92
CA THR A 308 17.14 9.36 -15.48
C THR A 308 17.46 8.15 -14.60
N VAL A 309 17.48 8.34 -13.27
CA VAL A 309 17.68 7.24 -12.33
C VAL A 309 16.62 6.16 -12.51
N LEU A 310 15.35 6.53 -12.56
CA LEU A 310 14.25 5.57 -12.70
C LEU A 310 14.25 4.85 -14.04
N ASN A 311 14.51 5.58 -15.13
CA ASN A 311 14.40 5.05 -16.47
C ASN A 311 15.58 4.18 -16.89
N TYR A 312 16.81 4.51 -16.44
CA TYR A 312 18.04 3.94 -16.95
C TYR A 312 18.97 3.40 -15.87
N ASP A 313 19.35 4.21 -14.88
CA ASP A 313 20.43 3.86 -13.97
C ASP A 313 20.04 2.73 -13.02
N LEU A 314 18.83 2.79 -12.45
CA LEU A 314 18.34 1.76 -11.53
C LEU A 314 18.13 0.41 -12.22
N PRO A 315 17.44 0.32 -13.37
CA PRO A 315 17.36 -0.93 -14.13
C PRO A 315 18.73 -1.48 -14.53
N ALA A 316 19.67 -0.62 -14.91
CA ALA A 316 21.03 -1.03 -15.27
C ALA A 316 21.79 -1.62 -14.08
N LEU A 317 21.73 -0.96 -12.91
CA LEU A 317 22.32 -1.47 -11.67
C LEU A 317 21.73 -2.83 -11.28
N ILE A 318 20.40 -2.95 -11.28
CA ILE A 318 19.74 -4.22 -10.94
C ILE A 318 20.12 -5.31 -11.95
N SER A 319 20.11 -4.99 -13.26
CA SER A 319 20.51 -5.94 -14.30
C SER A 319 21.93 -6.45 -14.07
N TYR A 320 22.87 -5.54 -13.77
CA TYR A 320 24.25 -5.89 -13.46
C TYR A 320 24.36 -6.83 -12.25
N ILE A 321 23.66 -6.52 -11.16
CA ILE A 321 23.63 -7.37 -9.96
C ILE A 321 23.10 -8.76 -10.29
N LEU A 322 21.97 -8.84 -11.01
CA LEU A 322 21.35 -10.11 -11.37
C LEU A 322 22.22 -10.98 -12.29
N ASP A 323 23.05 -10.36 -13.14
CA ASP A 323 23.94 -11.08 -14.06
C ASP A 323 25.24 -11.54 -13.39
N ASN A 324 25.66 -10.91 -12.28
CA ASN A 324 26.97 -11.16 -11.66
C ASN A 324 26.90 -11.79 -10.26
N SER A 325 25.70 -11.95 -9.68
CA SER A 325 25.52 -12.55 -8.36
C SER A 325 25.05 -14.00 -8.46
N GLU A 326 25.69 -14.89 -7.69
CA GLU A 326 25.37 -16.33 -7.71
C GLU A 326 24.12 -16.68 -6.87
N ASN A 327 23.75 -15.85 -5.90
CA ASN A 327 22.71 -16.13 -4.90
C ASN A 327 21.46 -15.28 -5.09
N ILE A 328 20.97 -15.19 -6.33
CA ILE A 328 19.72 -14.47 -6.61
C ILE A 328 18.51 -15.35 -6.29
N GLU A 329 17.57 -14.78 -5.52
CA GLU A 329 16.30 -15.42 -5.24
C GLU A 329 15.44 -15.49 -6.50
N LEU A 330 15.17 -16.70 -7.00
CA LEU A 330 14.30 -16.93 -8.16
C LEU A 330 12.90 -17.35 -7.74
N TYR A 331 11.91 -16.91 -8.51
CA TYR A 331 10.48 -17.16 -8.29
C TYR A 331 9.90 -18.08 -9.37
N ASP A 332 8.95 -18.94 -8.97
CA ASP A 332 8.18 -19.75 -9.91
C ASP A 332 7.16 -18.91 -10.68
N ALA A 333 6.73 -17.80 -10.06
CA ALA A 333 5.84 -16.84 -10.70
C ALA A 333 6.15 -15.39 -10.28
N VAL A 334 6.07 -14.47 -11.25
CA VAL A 334 6.18 -13.02 -11.05
C VAL A 334 4.95 -12.34 -11.64
N LEU A 335 4.17 -11.69 -10.78
CA LEU A 335 2.90 -11.07 -11.13
C LEU A 335 3.03 -9.54 -10.97
N VAL A 336 2.70 -8.79 -12.02
CA VAL A 336 2.87 -7.33 -12.07
C VAL A 336 1.51 -6.66 -12.19
N ASP A 337 1.14 -5.83 -11.20
CA ASP A 337 -0.07 -5.00 -11.23
C ASP A 337 0.25 -3.57 -11.67
N GLU A 338 -0.74 -2.88 -12.22
CA GLU A 338 -0.63 -1.52 -12.77
C GLU A 338 0.49 -1.42 -13.82
N GLY A 339 0.54 -2.41 -14.73
CA GLY A 339 1.59 -2.55 -15.75
C GLY A 339 1.80 -1.32 -16.63
N GLN A 340 0.76 -0.48 -16.83
CA GLN A 340 0.87 0.76 -17.58
C GLN A 340 1.82 1.79 -16.92
N ASP A 341 2.15 1.63 -15.64
CA ASP A 341 3.09 2.49 -14.93
C ASP A 341 4.53 1.93 -14.95
N PHE A 342 4.71 0.74 -15.53
CA PHE A 342 6.02 0.10 -15.65
C PHE A 342 6.71 0.48 -16.94
N LEU A 343 8.00 0.71 -16.87
CA LEU A 343 8.85 0.88 -18.03
C LEU A 343 9.30 -0.48 -18.59
N PRO A 344 9.52 -0.63 -19.91
CA PRO A 344 10.00 -1.87 -20.50
C PRO A 344 11.29 -2.40 -19.86
N GLY A 345 12.21 -1.50 -19.47
CA GLY A 345 13.44 -1.86 -18.76
C GLY A 345 13.17 -2.53 -17.41
N TRP A 346 12.12 -2.10 -16.69
CA TRP A 346 11.74 -2.70 -15.40
C TRP A 346 11.18 -4.11 -15.59
N TRP A 347 10.37 -4.31 -16.62
CA TRP A 347 9.89 -5.63 -16.98
C TRP A 347 11.05 -6.58 -17.30
N SER A 348 12.04 -6.09 -18.05
CA SER A 348 13.20 -6.88 -18.45
C SER A 348 14.00 -7.39 -17.25
N VAL A 349 14.20 -6.58 -16.21
CA VAL A 349 14.91 -7.04 -15.00
C VAL A 349 14.05 -7.98 -14.16
N LEU A 350 12.72 -7.79 -14.08
CA LEU A 350 11.82 -8.72 -13.39
C LEU A 350 11.80 -10.11 -14.07
N ARG A 351 11.95 -10.17 -15.38
CA ARG A 351 12.04 -11.45 -16.11
C ARG A 351 13.25 -12.29 -15.69
N LYS A 352 14.36 -11.65 -15.34
CA LYS A 352 15.59 -12.36 -14.94
C LYS A 352 15.43 -13.15 -13.65
N ILE A 353 14.47 -12.78 -12.78
CA ILE A 353 14.20 -13.48 -11.53
C ILE A 353 13.06 -14.51 -11.63
N CYS A 354 12.43 -14.63 -12.78
CA CYS A 354 11.49 -15.72 -13.04
C CYS A 354 12.26 -16.96 -13.48
N LYS A 355 12.00 -18.10 -12.82
CA LYS A 355 12.63 -19.37 -13.18
C LYS A 355 12.35 -19.75 -14.64
N PRO A 356 13.26 -20.46 -15.33
CA PRO A 356 12.96 -21.04 -16.63
C PRO A 356 11.68 -21.88 -16.58
N GLY A 357 10.74 -21.62 -17.50
CA GLY A 357 9.43 -22.26 -17.49
C GLY A 357 8.46 -21.73 -16.41
N GLY A 358 8.83 -20.70 -15.66
CA GLY A 358 7.98 -20.04 -14.68
C GLY A 358 6.81 -19.26 -15.30
N GLU A 359 6.02 -18.59 -14.47
CA GLU A 359 4.86 -17.81 -14.90
C GLU A 359 5.10 -16.30 -14.74
N MET A 360 4.74 -15.53 -15.76
CA MET A 360 4.75 -14.08 -15.73
C MET A 360 3.35 -13.55 -16.08
N LEU A 361 2.74 -12.80 -15.18
CA LEU A 361 1.45 -12.16 -15.40
C LEU A 361 1.59 -10.64 -15.32
N LEU A 362 1.14 -9.95 -16.36
CA LEU A 362 1.05 -8.49 -16.39
C LEU A 362 -0.42 -8.09 -16.49
N VAL A 363 -0.90 -7.28 -15.56
CA VAL A 363 -2.21 -6.65 -15.68
C VAL A 363 -2.06 -5.15 -15.82
N ALA A 364 -2.79 -4.56 -16.78
CA ALA A 364 -2.65 -3.16 -17.15
C ALA A 364 -3.98 -2.49 -17.47
N ASP A 365 -4.09 -1.20 -17.22
CA ASP A 365 -5.20 -0.34 -17.60
C ASP A 365 -4.69 0.75 -18.54
N ALA A 366 -4.87 0.55 -19.85
CA ALA A 366 -4.42 1.50 -20.86
C ALA A 366 -5.13 2.86 -20.78
N THR A 367 -6.34 2.91 -20.20
CA THR A 367 -7.11 4.16 -20.08
C THR A 367 -6.61 5.07 -18.96
N GLN A 368 -5.72 4.58 -18.10
CA GLN A 368 -5.17 5.29 -16.94
C GLN A 368 -3.67 5.60 -17.08
N ASP A 369 -3.20 5.82 -18.29
CA ASP A 369 -1.81 6.18 -18.56
C ASP A 369 -1.52 7.65 -18.19
N ILE A 370 -1.38 7.90 -16.89
CA ILE A 370 -1.08 9.22 -16.36
C ILE A 370 0.37 9.65 -16.67
N TYR A 371 1.27 8.68 -16.79
CA TYR A 371 2.70 8.92 -16.97
C TYR A 371 3.15 8.85 -18.42
N GLY A 372 2.24 8.58 -19.38
CA GLY A 372 2.57 8.45 -20.79
C GLY A 372 3.37 7.19 -21.12
N THR A 373 3.36 6.20 -20.22
CA THR A 373 4.12 4.95 -20.37
C THR A 373 3.38 3.85 -21.10
N ALA A 374 2.03 3.96 -21.25
CA ALA A 374 1.25 2.95 -21.98
C ALA A 374 1.65 2.86 -23.47
N SER A 375 2.12 3.96 -24.06
CA SER A 375 2.66 3.96 -25.42
C SER A 375 3.94 3.10 -25.56
N SER A 376 4.67 2.90 -24.47
CA SER A 376 5.85 2.03 -24.43
C SER A 376 5.49 0.53 -24.39
N TRP A 377 4.22 0.21 -24.13
CA TRP A 377 3.68 -1.16 -24.13
C TRP A 377 2.89 -1.46 -25.41
N THR A 378 3.23 -0.84 -26.52
CA THR A 378 2.70 -1.22 -27.85
C THR A 378 3.08 -2.66 -28.17
N ASP A 379 2.35 -3.29 -29.08
CA ASP A 379 2.67 -4.65 -29.51
C ASP A 379 4.11 -4.76 -30.06
N GLU A 380 4.62 -3.70 -30.68
CA GLU A 380 6.01 -3.61 -31.15
C GLU A 380 7.03 -3.55 -30.01
N ALA A 381 6.76 -2.72 -28.98
CA ALA A 381 7.63 -2.62 -27.79
C ALA A 381 7.61 -3.93 -26.96
N MET A 382 6.56 -4.72 -27.10
CA MET A 382 6.41 -6.02 -26.44
C MET A 382 7.09 -7.17 -27.17
N ILE A 383 7.67 -6.93 -28.35
CA ILE A 383 8.50 -7.92 -29.08
C ILE A 383 9.69 -8.28 -28.20
N GLY A 384 9.85 -9.56 -27.89
CA GLY A 384 10.89 -10.03 -26.99
C GLY A 384 10.56 -9.99 -25.49
N ALA A 385 9.42 -9.41 -25.08
CA ALA A 385 8.97 -9.40 -23.69
C ALA A 385 8.49 -10.76 -23.16
N GLY A 386 8.43 -11.78 -24.02
CA GLY A 386 8.05 -13.16 -23.68
C GLY A 386 6.57 -13.48 -23.86
N PHE A 387 5.75 -12.49 -24.17
CA PHE A 387 4.34 -12.71 -24.44
C PHE A 387 4.09 -13.27 -25.83
N SER A 388 3.16 -14.21 -25.93
CA SER A 388 2.65 -14.75 -27.20
C SER A 388 1.14 -14.49 -27.30
N GLY A 389 0.70 -14.01 -28.45
CA GLY A 389 -0.71 -13.76 -28.73
C GLY A 389 -1.22 -12.39 -28.26
N LYS A 390 -2.54 -12.21 -28.40
CA LYS A 390 -3.24 -10.96 -28.07
C LYS A 390 -3.35 -10.76 -26.55
N TRP A 391 -3.67 -9.54 -26.16
CA TRP A 391 -4.10 -9.25 -24.80
C TRP A 391 -5.37 -10.04 -24.47
N ALA A 392 -5.39 -10.63 -23.28
CA ALA A 392 -6.64 -11.08 -22.67
C ALA A 392 -7.38 -9.83 -22.17
N GLU A 393 -8.69 -9.79 -22.29
CA GLU A 393 -9.49 -8.60 -21.99
C GLU A 393 -10.50 -8.91 -20.89
N LEU A 394 -10.66 -7.96 -19.96
CA LEU A 394 -11.73 -7.94 -18.96
C LEU A 394 -12.63 -6.75 -19.29
N GLU A 395 -13.80 -7.04 -19.85
CA GLU A 395 -14.68 -6.01 -20.39
C GLU A 395 -15.73 -5.51 -19.40
N VAL A 396 -16.08 -6.31 -18.39
CA VAL A 396 -17.17 -6.00 -17.44
C VAL A 396 -16.67 -5.17 -16.28
N ASN A 397 -17.38 -4.08 -15.98
CA ASN A 397 -17.12 -3.27 -14.78
C ASN A 397 -18.01 -3.71 -13.62
N TYR A 398 -17.41 -3.99 -12.47
CA TYR A 398 -18.10 -4.44 -11.25
C TYR A 398 -18.05 -3.39 -10.12
N ARG A 399 -17.29 -2.33 -10.29
CA ARG A 399 -17.02 -1.34 -9.24
C ARG A 399 -17.96 -0.18 -9.26
N MET A 400 -18.18 0.37 -10.46
CA MET A 400 -18.86 1.65 -10.60
C MET A 400 -20.39 1.50 -10.64
N PRO A 401 -21.13 2.46 -10.06
CA PRO A 401 -22.54 2.59 -10.38
C PRO A 401 -22.76 2.80 -11.87
N ALA A 402 -23.87 2.28 -12.41
CA ALA A 402 -24.16 2.32 -13.85
C ALA A 402 -24.14 3.74 -14.43
N THR A 403 -24.77 4.70 -13.72
CA THR A 403 -24.79 6.11 -14.14
C THR A 403 -23.42 6.77 -14.16
N ALA A 404 -22.57 6.46 -13.16
CA ALA A 404 -21.20 6.98 -13.13
C ALA A 404 -20.34 6.37 -14.25
N LEU A 405 -20.55 5.09 -14.55
CA LEU A 405 -19.87 4.41 -15.66
C LEU A 405 -20.23 5.03 -17.00
N GLU A 406 -21.52 5.33 -17.22
CA GLU A 406 -21.99 6.01 -18.43
C GLU A 406 -21.32 7.40 -18.59
N MET A 407 -21.27 8.20 -17.51
CA MET A 407 -20.60 9.50 -17.54
C MET A 407 -19.10 9.35 -17.84
N ALA A 408 -18.42 8.41 -17.22
CA ALA A 408 -17.01 8.15 -17.50
C ALA A 408 -16.77 7.68 -18.94
N ALA A 409 -17.63 6.82 -19.48
CA ALA A 409 -17.56 6.36 -20.87
C ALA A 409 -17.77 7.53 -21.86
N ASN A 410 -18.75 8.39 -21.61
CA ASN A 410 -19.00 9.60 -22.39
C ASN A 410 -17.80 10.54 -22.36
N PHE A 411 -17.17 10.72 -21.19
CA PHE A 411 -15.94 11.49 -21.06
C PHE A 411 -14.80 10.87 -21.91
N ALA A 412 -14.56 9.58 -21.75
CA ALA A 412 -13.51 8.87 -22.50
C ALA A 412 -13.69 8.99 -24.01
N SER A 413 -14.93 8.82 -24.48
CA SER A 413 -15.24 8.91 -25.91
C SER A 413 -14.99 10.30 -26.50
N LYS A 414 -15.19 11.36 -25.72
CA LYS A 414 -15.07 12.75 -26.15
C LYS A 414 -13.66 13.30 -26.02
N TYR A 415 -12.94 12.95 -24.97
CA TYR A 415 -11.70 13.62 -24.58
C TYR A 415 -10.45 12.74 -24.63
N LEU A 416 -10.57 11.41 -24.60
CA LEU A 416 -9.41 10.54 -24.66
C LEU A 416 -9.08 10.12 -26.09
N PRO A 417 -7.78 9.93 -26.42
CA PRO A 417 -7.37 9.35 -27.71
C PRO A 417 -8.03 7.99 -27.95
N GLU A 418 -8.29 7.64 -29.21
CA GLU A 418 -8.96 6.39 -29.59
C GLU A 418 -8.24 5.14 -29.05
N SER A 419 -6.92 5.16 -29.01
CA SER A 419 -6.09 4.09 -28.45
C SER A 419 -6.31 3.84 -26.95
N LEU A 420 -6.87 4.81 -26.23
CA LEU A 420 -7.13 4.72 -24.78
C LEU A 420 -8.62 4.53 -24.46
N ARG A 421 -9.50 4.42 -25.49
CA ARG A 421 -10.94 4.26 -25.31
C ARG A 421 -11.30 2.79 -25.13
N ILE A 422 -11.20 2.29 -23.90
CA ILE A 422 -11.81 1.00 -23.55
C ILE A 422 -13.14 1.30 -22.88
N VAL A 423 -14.24 0.96 -23.55
CA VAL A 423 -15.60 1.13 -23.00
C VAL A 423 -15.94 -0.14 -22.20
N PRO A 424 -16.00 -0.06 -20.88
CA PRO A 424 -16.39 -1.21 -20.08
C PRO A 424 -17.88 -1.54 -20.29
N ARG A 425 -18.20 -2.82 -20.27
CA ARG A 425 -19.59 -3.28 -20.32
C ARG A 425 -20.14 -3.39 -18.89
N LEU A 426 -21.41 -3.03 -18.72
CA LEU A 426 -22.12 -3.28 -17.48
C LEU A 426 -22.42 -4.78 -17.34
N SER A 427 -22.26 -5.30 -16.11
CA SER A 427 -22.78 -6.64 -15.79
C SER A 427 -24.30 -6.65 -15.89
N GLN A 428 -24.89 -7.70 -16.44
CA GLN A 428 -26.35 -7.89 -16.44
C GLN A 428 -26.96 -7.98 -15.02
N ILE A 429 -26.15 -8.26 -14.02
CA ILE A 429 -26.55 -8.32 -12.60
C ILE A 429 -26.70 -6.90 -12.00
N ASP A 430 -26.10 -5.88 -12.61
CA ASP A 430 -26.06 -4.51 -12.11
C ASP A 430 -27.32 -3.67 -12.42
N MET A 431 -28.44 -4.29 -12.75
CA MET A 431 -29.75 -3.62 -12.81
C MET A 431 -30.33 -3.35 -11.42
N THR A 432 -29.64 -3.67 -10.34
CA THR A 432 -29.99 -3.20 -8.99
C THR A 432 -29.74 -1.70 -8.92
N LEU A 433 -30.81 -0.97 -8.65
CA LEU A 433 -30.84 0.50 -8.53
C LEU A 433 -30.07 0.97 -7.27
N GLU A 434 -28.76 0.82 -7.26
CA GLU A 434 -27.94 1.44 -6.22
C GLU A 434 -27.89 2.95 -6.51
N PRO A 435 -28.33 3.81 -5.56
CA PRO A 435 -28.37 5.24 -5.80
C PRO A 435 -26.97 5.79 -6.08
N CYS A 436 -26.85 6.62 -7.12
CA CYS A 436 -25.63 7.33 -7.42
C CYS A 436 -25.94 8.81 -7.69
N TYR A 437 -25.35 9.67 -6.87
CA TYR A 437 -25.55 11.10 -6.93
C TYR A 437 -24.35 11.74 -7.62
N LEU A 438 -24.58 12.28 -8.82
CA LEU A 438 -23.57 12.90 -9.67
C LEU A 438 -23.80 14.40 -9.72
N ARG A 439 -22.82 15.19 -9.27
CA ARG A 439 -22.89 16.65 -9.22
C ARG A 439 -21.67 17.27 -9.89
N TRP A 440 -21.91 18.26 -10.76
CA TRP A 440 -20.89 19.07 -11.39
C TRP A 440 -21.08 20.53 -11.01
N VAL A 441 -20.02 21.13 -10.46
CA VAL A 441 -19.97 22.55 -10.09
C VAL A 441 -18.98 23.25 -10.99
N GLN A 442 -19.47 24.09 -11.90
CA GLN A 442 -18.67 24.94 -12.75
C GLN A 442 -18.54 26.31 -12.11
N HIS A 443 -17.34 26.86 -12.02
CA HIS A 443 -17.15 28.21 -11.46
C HIS A 443 -16.06 29.02 -12.16
N THR A 444 -16.08 30.35 -12.01
CA THR A 444 -15.15 31.26 -12.69
C THR A 444 -14.68 32.42 -11.82
N GLY A 445 -14.67 32.40 -10.55
CA GLY A 445 -14.21 33.57 -9.82
C GLY A 445 -14.35 33.54 -8.31
N VAL A 446 -14.74 32.40 -7.75
CA VAL A 446 -14.85 32.21 -6.30
C VAL A 446 -13.53 31.68 -5.72
N ASP A 447 -13.42 31.75 -4.42
CA ASP A 447 -12.34 31.13 -3.67
C ASP A 447 -12.42 29.59 -3.81
N ASP A 448 -11.51 29.01 -4.57
CA ASP A 448 -11.44 27.59 -4.91
C ASP A 448 -11.47 26.70 -3.65
N ALA A 449 -10.68 27.05 -2.65
CA ALA A 449 -10.57 26.25 -1.42
C ALA A 449 -11.85 26.37 -0.58
N GLN A 450 -12.50 27.55 -0.54
CA GLN A 450 -13.76 27.72 0.17
C GLN A 450 -14.88 26.93 -0.51
N LEU A 451 -14.96 27.00 -1.84
CA LEU A 451 -15.95 26.23 -2.60
C LEU A 451 -15.80 24.73 -2.39
N CYS A 452 -14.56 24.20 -2.41
CA CYS A 452 -14.31 22.79 -2.09
C CYS A 452 -14.76 22.42 -0.69
N CYS A 453 -14.50 23.28 0.32
CA CYS A 453 -14.99 23.05 1.68
C CYS A 453 -16.52 23.04 1.76
N ASP A 454 -17.17 23.97 1.08
CA ASP A 454 -18.64 24.09 1.10
C ASP A 454 -19.30 22.90 0.39
N GLU A 455 -18.72 22.41 -0.70
CA GLU A 455 -19.20 21.22 -1.38
C GLU A 455 -19.00 19.94 -0.53
N ILE A 456 -17.85 19.78 0.14
CA ILE A 456 -17.62 18.67 1.08
C ILE A 456 -18.64 18.69 2.22
N LEU A 457 -18.88 19.84 2.84
CA LEU A 457 -19.82 19.98 3.95
C LEU A 457 -21.26 19.85 3.47
N GLY A 458 -21.57 20.40 2.30
CA GLY A 458 -22.89 20.30 1.68
C GLY A 458 -23.32 18.87 1.35
N LEU A 459 -22.40 17.91 1.20
CA LEU A 459 -22.71 16.50 1.00
C LEU A 459 -23.62 15.95 2.11
N PHE A 460 -23.35 16.29 3.36
CA PHE A 460 -24.12 15.80 4.52
C PHE A 460 -25.55 16.33 4.55
N THR A 461 -25.75 17.55 4.06
CA THR A 461 -27.09 18.12 3.93
C THR A 461 -27.84 17.52 2.73
N ARG A 462 -27.15 17.33 1.60
CA ARG A 462 -27.74 16.76 0.38
C ARG A 462 -28.06 15.27 0.51
N ALA A 463 -27.30 14.53 1.32
CA ALA A 463 -27.55 13.11 1.55
C ALA A 463 -28.89 12.85 2.30
N GLY A 464 -29.43 13.84 3.02
CA GLY A 464 -30.72 13.72 3.70
C GLY A 464 -30.74 12.57 4.70
N SER A 465 -31.63 11.58 4.45
CA SER A 465 -31.75 10.38 5.30
C SER A 465 -30.68 9.33 5.09
N VAL A 466 -29.83 9.47 4.05
CA VAL A 466 -28.70 8.57 3.82
C VAL A 466 -27.60 8.93 4.80
N GLY A 467 -27.31 8.04 5.74
CA GLY A 467 -26.22 8.23 6.70
C GLY A 467 -24.87 8.29 6.01
N LEU A 468 -24.21 9.45 6.03
CA LEU A 468 -22.85 9.61 5.55
C LEU A 468 -21.89 9.78 6.72
N SER A 469 -20.80 9.02 6.70
CA SER A 469 -19.69 9.22 7.61
C SER A 469 -18.68 10.16 6.99
N MET A 470 -18.09 11.07 7.78
CA MET A 470 -16.93 11.86 7.36
C MET A 470 -15.74 10.97 6.95
N ALA A 471 -15.65 9.78 7.52
CA ALA A 471 -14.65 8.79 7.14
C ALA A 471 -14.82 8.25 5.71
N ASP A 472 -16.00 8.34 5.13
CA ASP A 472 -16.24 7.88 3.76
C ASP A 472 -15.86 8.92 2.70
N VAL A 473 -15.62 10.18 3.11
CA VAL A 473 -15.30 11.27 2.17
C VAL A 473 -13.84 11.24 1.76
N THR A 474 -13.63 11.30 0.45
CA THR A 474 -12.31 11.47 -0.16
C THR A 474 -12.31 12.71 -1.06
N PHE A 475 -11.39 13.63 -0.78
CA PHE A 475 -11.15 14.82 -1.58
C PHE A 475 -9.90 14.67 -2.43
N LEU A 476 -10.01 14.88 -3.73
CA LEU A 476 -8.92 14.78 -4.70
C LEU A 476 -8.66 16.13 -5.37
N CYS A 477 -7.40 16.57 -5.32
CA CYS A 477 -6.98 17.83 -5.93
C CYS A 477 -5.52 17.75 -6.35
N ASP A 478 -5.19 18.03 -7.61
CA ASP A 478 -3.80 18.02 -8.08
C ASP A 478 -3.04 19.30 -7.77
N VAL A 479 -3.75 20.39 -7.50
CA VAL A 479 -3.13 21.65 -7.07
C VAL A 479 -2.86 21.57 -5.57
N LYS A 480 -1.63 21.21 -5.21
CA LYS A 480 -1.25 20.95 -3.81
C LYS A 480 -1.54 22.12 -2.87
N SER A 481 -1.35 23.36 -3.32
CA SER A 481 -1.62 24.56 -2.53
C SER A 481 -3.11 24.68 -2.17
N ILE A 482 -4.00 24.43 -3.12
CA ILE A 482 -5.45 24.42 -2.90
C ILE A 482 -5.81 23.25 -1.97
N GLY A 483 -5.29 22.05 -2.25
CA GLY A 483 -5.52 20.89 -1.40
C GLY A 483 -5.11 21.11 0.06
N TYR A 484 -3.96 21.73 0.29
CA TYR A 484 -3.49 22.08 1.62
C TYR A 484 -4.39 23.12 2.32
N GLU A 485 -4.82 24.17 1.59
CA GLU A 485 -5.72 25.19 2.14
C GLU A 485 -7.10 24.63 2.48
N VAL A 486 -7.64 23.71 1.67
CA VAL A 486 -8.89 22.97 1.97
C VAL A 486 -8.75 22.22 3.30
N VAL A 487 -7.68 21.44 3.46
CA VAL A 487 -7.43 20.68 4.70
C VAL A 487 -7.33 21.60 5.90
N LYS A 488 -6.65 22.74 5.78
CA LYS A 488 -6.50 23.73 6.84
C LYS A 488 -7.86 24.34 7.24
N ARG A 489 -8.69 24.72 6.27
CA ARG A 489 -10.02 25.29 6.51
C ARG A 489 -10.98 24.29 7.14
N LEU A 490 -10.97 23.03 6.68
CA LEU A 490 -11.71 21.95 7.32
C LEU A 490 -11.25 21.76 8.77
N GLY A 491 -9.95 21.84 9.03
CA GLY A 491 -9.37 21.75 10.38
C GLY A 491 -9.85 22.88 11.31
N VAL A 492 -9.98 24.12 10.80
CA VAL A 492 -10.55 25.25 11.56
C VAL A 492 -12.01 24.97 11.95
N LYS A 493 -12.76 24.28 11.09
CA LYS A 493 -14.15 23.84 11.36
C LYS A 493 -14.25 22.57 12.23
N GLY A 494 -13.12 22.09 12.77
CA GLY A 494 -13.06 20.89 13.62
C GLY A 494 -13.03 19.56 12.87
N ILE A 495 -12.97 19.59 11.54
CA ILE A 495 -12.93 18.39 10.69
C ILE A 495 -11.48 17.98 10.47
N ARG A 496 -11.12 16.80 10.96
CA ARG A 496 -9.77 16.26 10.80
C ARG A 496 -9.63 15.56 9.46
N CYS A 497 -8.49 15.81 8.79
CA CYS A 497 -8.13 15.16 7.54
C CYS A 497 -6.84 14.34 7.68
N VAL A 498 -6.76 13.24 6.96
CA VAL A 498 -5.49 12.62 6.58
C VAL A 498 -5.18 13.06 5.15
N HIS A 499 -3.99 13.62 4.91
CA HIS A 499 -3.67 14.24 3.63
C HIS A 499 -2.23 14.04 3.19
N THR A 500 -1.94 14.36 1.92
CA THR A 500 -0.61 14.24 1.30
C THR A 500 -0.11 15.57 0.70
N TYR A 501 -0.65 16.69 1.14
CA TYR A 501 -0.42 18.01 0.54
C TYR A 501 0.62 18.86 1.27
N ASP A 502 1.33 18.32 2.27
CA ASP A 502 2.28 19.11 3.03
C ASP A 502 3.31 19.80 2.09
N PRO A 503 3.59 21.11 2.29
CA PRO A 503 4.61 21.82 1.51
C PRO A 503 6.02 21.27 1.74
N ASP A 504 6.33 20.75 2.92
CA ASP A 504 7.60 20.08 3.21
C ASP A 504 7.63 18.71 2.52
N GLU A 505 8.61 18.49 1.65
CA GLU A 505 8.72 17.25 0.87
C GLU A 505 8.90 16.00 1.73
N LYS A 506 9.64 16.11 2.85
CA LYS A 506 9.87 14.98 3.77
C LYS A 506 8.57 14.63 4.48
N GLU A 507 7.82 15.64 4.93
CA GLU A 507 6.54 15.44 5.58
C GLU A 507 5.49 14.92 4.58
N SER A 508 5.42 15.48 3.37
CA SER A 508 4.56 14.98 2.29
C SER A 508 4.85 13.52 1.96
N ARG A 509 6.13 13.12 1.92
CA ARG A 509 6.51 11.71 1.71
C ARG A 509 6.05 10.82 2.88
N ARG A 510 6.20 11.27 4.11
CA ARG A 510 5.70 10.57 5.30
C ARG A 510 4.20 10.41 5.26
N GLN A 511 3.47 11.48 4.90
CA GLN A 511 2.03 11.47 4.75
C GLN A 511 1.56 10.47 3.67
N LYS A 512 2.27 10.40 2.54
CA LYS A 512 1.97 9.40 1.49
C LYS A 512 2.13 7.96 1.99
N VAL A 513 3.19 7.67 2.74
CA VAL A 513 3.40 6.36 3.36
C VAL A 513 2.31 6.08 4.41
N GLY A 514 1.88 7.11 5.15
CA GLY A 514 0.84 7.04 6.17
C GLY A 514 -0.59 7.12 5.64
N PHE A 515 -0.80 7.33 4.33
CA PHE A 515 -2.14 7.47 3.77
C PHE A 515 -2.83 6.11 3.65
N TYR A 516 -3.99 5.99 4.32
CA TYR A 516 -4.75 4.74 4.40
C TYR A 516 -6.25 4.99 4.28
N MET A 517 -6.95 4.26 3.41
CA MET A 517 -8.38 4.44 3.16
C MET A 517 -9.28 4.04 4.35
N GLY A 518 -8.80 3.16 5.22
CA GLY A 518 -9.48 2.79 6.45
C GLY A 518 -9.34 3.80 7.60
N ASP A 519 -8.67 4.94 7.41
CA ASP A 519 -8.61 6.01 8.41
C ASP A 519 -10.00 6.63 8.63
N ALA A 520 -10.36 6.89 9.88
CA ALA A 520 -11.67 7.46 10.25
C ALA A 520 -11.80 8.97 9.94
N ARG A 521 -10.78 9.61 9.41
CA ARG A 521 -10.78 11.03 9.02
C ARG A 521 -11.15 11.20 7.54
N VAL A 522 -11.51 12.41 7.14
CA VAL A 522 -11.60 12.78 5.71
C VAL A 522 -10.26 12.51 5.03
N LYS A 523 -10.26 11.83 3.89
CA LYS A 523 -9.06 11.60 3.08
C LYS A 523 -8.89 12.72 2.09
N ALA A 524 -7.67 13.25 1.96
CA ALA A 524 -7.38 14.32 1.02
C ALA A 524 -6.03 14.08 0.35
N THR A 525 -6.02 13.88 -0.97
CA THR A 525 -4.79 13.55 -1.71
C THR A 525 -4.88 13.97 -3.17
N THR A 526 -3.78 13.81 -3.91
CA THR A 526 -3.77 14.05 -5.35
C THR A 526 -4.42 12.89 -6.11
N LEU A 527 -4.97 13.16 -7.29
CA LEU A 527 -5.48 12.14 -8.21
C LEU A 527 -4.42 11.08 -8.52
N HIS A 528 -3.16 11.51 -8.72
CA HIS A 528 -2.02 10.62 -8.93
C HIS A 528 -1.81 9.64 -7.76
N SER A 529 -1.86 10.14 -6.53
CA SER A 529 -1.65 9.31 -5.33
C SER A 529 -2.84 8.40 -5.03
N PHE A 530 -4.02 8.75 -5.54
CA PHE A 530 -5.25 7.98 -5.36
C PHE A 530 -5.45 6.88 -6.41
N LYS A 531 -4.59 6.82 -7.42
CA LYS A 531 -4.64 5.75 -8.43
C LYS A 531 -4.62 4.37 -7.78
N GLY A 532 -5.51 3.48 -8.22
CA GLY A 532 -5.70 2.14 -7.66
C GLY A 532 -6.65 2.07 -6.46
N TRP A 533 -6.93 3.19 -5.78
CA TRP A 533 -7.92 3.27 -4.71
C TRP A 533 -9.34 3.49 -5.23
N GLU A 534 -10.30 3.35 -4.34
CA GLU A 534 -11.72 3.61 -4.60
C GLU A 534 -12.38 4.25 -3.39
N ALA A 535 -13.43 5.03 -3.61
CA ALA A 535 -14.19 5.67 -2.55
C ALA A 535 -15.68 5.69 -2.87
N ARG A 536 -16.51 5.55 -1.83
CA ARG A 536 -17.97 5.70 -1.90
C ARG A 536 -18.37 7.16 -2.14
N ILE A 537 -17.66 8.10 -1.51
CA ILE A 537 -17.94 9.53 -1.57
C ILE A 537 -16.69 10.23 -2.06
N LEU A 538 -16.78 10.86 -3.21
CA LEU A 538 -15.66 11.44 -3.91
C LEU A 538 -15.94 12.89 -4.29
N VAL A 539 -15.05 13.80 -3.92
CA VAL A 539 -15.06 15.20 -4.33
C VAL A 539 -13.76 15.48 -5.08
N ILE A 540 -13.85 15.88 -6.33
CA ILE A 540 -12.71 16.12 -7.22
C ILE A 540 -12.69 17.60 -7.58
N TYR A 541 -11.54 18.26 -7.38
CA TYR A 541 -11.30 19.62 -7.87
C TYR A 541 -10.36 19.60 -9.07
N ILE A 542 -10.75 20.31 -10.15
CA ILE A 542 -10.01 20.44 -11.41
C ILE A 542 -9.82 21.92 -11.74
N GLU A 543 -8.57 22.38 -11.73
CA GLU A 543 -8.23 23.74 -12.13
C GLU A 543 -8.14 23.86 -13.66
N ARG A 544 -7.48 22.90 -14.31
CA ARG A 544 -7.23 22.87 -15.76
C ARG A 544 -7.35 21.45 -16.30
N GLY A 545 -8.14 21.28 -17.34
CA GLY A 545 -8.36 19.99 -18.00
C GLY A 545 -7.93 19.96 -19.46
N THR A 546 -7.01 20.83 -19.88
CA THR A 546 -6.70 21.07 -21.30
C THR A 546 -5.59 20.18 -21.86
N THR A 547 -4.77 19.55 -21.02
CA THR A 547 -3.70 18.65 -21.51
C THR A 547 -4.18 17.20 -21.56
N PRO A 548 -3.66 16.35 -22.48
CA PRO A 548 -3.99 14.93 -22.52
C PRO A 548 -3.76 14.23 -21.18
N GLN A 549 -2.70 14.60 -20.44
CA GLN A 549 -2.40 14.07 -19.12
C GLN A 549 -3.46 14.47 -18.08
N ALA A 550 -3.88 15.74 -18.07
CA ALA A 550 -4.91 16.22 -17.16
C ALA A 550 -6.26 15.55 -17.44
N LEU A 551 -6.61 15.33 -18.70
CA LEU A 551 -7.82 14.60 -19.11
C LEU A 551 -7.77 13.12 -18.70
N SER A 552 -6.64 12.44 -18.90
CA SER A 552 -6.45 11.06 -18.43
C SER A 552 -6.53 10.96 -16.92
N LEU A 553 -6.02 11.97 -16.22
CA LEU A 553 -6.04 12.04 -14.78
C LEU A 553 -7.46 12.27 -14.23
N LEU A 554 -8.23 13.17 -14.87
CA LEU A 554 -9.64 13.37 -14.53
C LEU A 554 -10.43 12.08 -14.78
N TYR A 555 -10.24 11.42 -15.91
CA TYR A 555 -10.87 10.13 -16.19
C TYR A 555 -10.54 9.10 -15.10
N THR A 556 -9.26 9.05 -14.69
CA THR A 556 -8.84 8.20 -13.58
C THR A 556 -9.62 8.53 -12.31
N GLY A 557 -9.83 9.80 -11.99
CA GLY A 557 -10.63 10.25 -10.85
C GLY A 557 -12.11 9.81 -10.95
N LEU A 558 -12.73 10.04 -12.11
CA LEU A 558 -14.13 9.66 -12.36
C LEU A 558 -14.37 8.16 -12.15
N THR A 559 -13.38 7.33 -12.51
CA THR A 559 -13.46 5.87 -12.38
C THR A 559 -13.15 5.34 -10.98
N ARG A 560 -12.90 6.20 -9.98
CA ARG A 560 -12.62 5.80 -8.58
C ARG A 560 -13.86 5.66 -7.71
N ILE A 561 -15.01 6.05 -8.22
CA ILE A 561 -16.27 5.92 -7.47
C ILE A 561 -16.64 4.45 -7.32
N LYS A 562 -16.97 4.05 -6.08
CA LYS A 562 -17.39 2.70 -5.74
C LYS A 562 -18.89 2.68 -5.49
N ARG A 563 -19.59 1.69 -6.06
CA ARG A 563 -21.01 1.45 -5.77
C ARG A 563 -21.20 1.04 -4.31
N HIS A 564 -22.31 1.45 -3.72
CA HIS A 564 -22.69 1.13 -2.37
C HIS A 564 -24.21 1.06 -2.23
N ILE A 565 -24.71 0.12 -1.43
CA ILE A 565 -26.14 -0.10 -1.24
C ILE A 565 -26.87 1.14 -0.73
N ASP A 566 -26.23 1.91 0.14
CA ASP A 566 -26.75 3.18 0.67
C ASP A 566 -26.48 4.39 -0.23
N GLY A 567 -26.02 4.15 -1.46
CA GLY A 567 -25.73 5.18 -2.45
C GLY A 567 -24.28 5.67 -2.46
N SER A 568 -23.86 6.15 -3.62
CA SER A 568 -22.54 6.70 -3.90
C SER A 568 -22.64 8.16 -4.34
N PHE A 569 -21.64 8.97 -4.01
CA PHE A 569 -21.66 10.42 -4.27
C PHE A 569 -20.38 10.83 -5.00
N LEU A 570 -20.53 11.43 -6.18
CA LEU A 570 -19.43 11.98 -6.94
C LEU A 570 -19.71 13.45 -7.24
N THR A 571 -18.89 14.34 -6.71
CA THR A 571 -18.92 15.77 -7.00
C THR A 571 -17.63 16.16 -7.74
N VAL A 572 -17.77 16.81 -8.89
CA VAL A 572 -16.65 17.43 -9.61
C VAL A 572 -16.81 18.93 -9.56
N ILE A 573 -15.76 19.62 -9.13
CA ILE A 573 -15.66 21.08 -9.09
C ILE A 573 -14.65 21.47 -10.16
N SER A 574 -15.08 22.22 -11.17
CA SER A 574 -14.23 22.58 -12.30
C SER A 574 -14.16 24.09 -12.50
N LYS A 575 -12.93 24.59 -12.66
CA LYS A 575 -12.65 25.95 -13.09
C LYS A 575 -12.41 26.04 -14.60
N ASP A 576 -12.25 24.90 -15.26
CA ASP A 576 -11.94 24.84 -16.69
C ASP A 576 -13.20 24.99 -17.53
N THR A 577 -13.25 26.09 -18.31
CA THR A 577 -14.37 26.39 -19.21
C THR A 577 -14.53 25.39 -20.37
N GLN A 578 -13.45 24.69 -20.75
CA GLN A 578 -13.53 23.66 -21.82
C GLN A 578 -14.27 22.41 -21.37
N LEU A 579 -14.33 22.16 -20.07
CA LEU A 579 -15.09 21.04 -19.50
C LEU A 579 -16.55 21.38 -19.20
N LYS A 580 -16.96 22.66 -19.30
CA LYS A 580 -18.33 23.11 -18.99
C LYS A 580 -19.38 22.33 -19.77
N MET A 581 -19.21 22.19 -21.09
CA MET A 581 -20.15 21.43 -21.94
C MET A 581 -20.30 19.96 -21.54
N TYR A 582 -19.27 19.38 -20.93
CA TYR A 582 -19.38 18.04 -20.36
C TYR A 582 -20.09 18.10 -19.02
N GLY A 583 -19.78 19.08 -18.20
CA GLY A 583 -20.47 19.29 -16.92
C GLY A 583 -21.99 19.46 -17.08
N GLU A 584 -22.42 20.19 -18.11
CA GLU A 584 -23.86 20.39 -18.44
C GLU A 584 -24.62 19.08 -18.75
N THR A 585 -23.89 18.00 -19.04
CA THR A 585 -24.52 16.66 -19.24
C THR A 585 -24.78 15.93 -17.92
N TRP A 586 -24.30 16.45 -16.78
CA TRP A 586 -24.46 15.81 -15.49
C TRP A 586 -25.86 16.08 -14.90
N PRO A 587 -26.44 15.13 -14.14
CA PRO A 587 -27.79 15.25 -13.60
C PRO A 587 -27.98 16.47 -12.67
N ASP A 588 -26.95 16.81 -11.88
CA ASP A 588 -26.95 17.99 -11.00
C ASP A 588 -25.80 18.92 -11.44
N PHE A 589 -26.09 19.80 -12.39
CA PHE A 589 -25.16 20.82 -12.86
C PHE A 589 -25.45 22.16 -12.21
N VAL A 590 -24.42 22.78 -11.66
CA VAL A 590 -24.51 24.13 -11.06
C VAL A 590 -23.37 25.00 -11.59
N GLU A 591 -23.71 26.22 -11.98
CA GLU A 591 -22.74 27.26 -12.34
C GLU A 591 -22.71 28.36 -11.28
N ILE A 592 -21.51 28.73 -10.75
CA ILE A 592 -21.30 29.69 -9.67
C ILE A 592 -20.34 30.79 -10.12
#